data_dd14d8c584f23bed1fdd906757f4ae85
#
_entry.id   dd14d8c584f23bed1fdd906757f4ae85
#
_cell.length_a   1.000
_cell.length_b   1.000
_cell.length_c   1.000
_cell.angle_alpha   90.00
_cell.angle_beta   90.00
_cell.angle_gamma   90.00
#
_symmetry.space_group_name_H-M   'P 1'
#
loop_
_entity.id
_entity.type
_entity.pdbx_description
1 polymer ?
#
loop_
_entity_poly.entity_id
_entity_poly.type
_entity_poly.pdbx_seq_one_letter_code
_entity_poly.pdbx_strand_id
1 'polypeptide(L)'
;MKEVSEMLFKYFTSSEVFKKEMNERLFPVYASEAKEFPFAVYNIGEVPYLTKDARSFPITLSLCYEPESYLSAIDFADKMKELIEGMRNAEWMSSQTVFDDENQYMYVNINFNVIQ
;
A
#
# COMPACT_ATOMS: atom_id res chain seq x y z
N MET A 1 14.87 -2.76 -6.59
CA MET A 1 13.79 -3.12 -5.65
C MET A 1 14.04 -2.73 -4.21
N LYS A 2 15.21 -3.01 -3.69
CA LYS A 2 15.51 -2.71 -2.28
C LYS A 2 15.35 -1.24 -1.95
N GLU A 3 15.88 -0.36 -2.79
CA GLU A 3 15.76 1.08 -2.58
C GLU A 3 14.32 1.56 -2.61
N VAL A 4 13.53 1.01 -3.52
CA VAL A 4 12.10 1.34 -3.62
C VAL A 4 11.38 0.89 -2.36
N SER A 5 11.67 -0.33 -1.89
CA SER A 5 11.05 -0.85 -0.67
C SER A 5 11.37 0.02 0.55
N GLU A 6 12.64 0.38 0.71
CA GLU A 6 13.05 1.25 1.82
C GLU A 6 12.41 2.62 1.74
N MET A 7 12.33 3.18 0.55
CA MET A 7 11.70 4.48 0.31
C MET A 7 10.22 4.45 0.66
N LEU A 8 9.51 3.42 0.20
CA LEU A 8 8.07 3.27 0.48
C LEU A 8 7.81 3.13 1.97
N PHE A 9 8.56 2.26 2.62
CA PHE A 9 8.40 2.05 4.06
C PHE A 9 8.61 3.34 4.83
N LYS A 10 9.68 4.05 4.51
CA LYS A 10 10.00 5.33 5.16
C LYS A 10 8.94 6.39 4.88
N TYR A 11 8.49 6.48 3.63
CA TYR A 11 7.51 7.49 3.24
C TYR A 11 6.19 7.29 4.00
N PHE A 12 5.66 6.08 3.99
CA PHE A 12 4.38 5.79 4.64
C PHE A 12 4.48 5.84 6.16
N THR A 13 5.52 5.25 6.74
CA THR A 13 5.63 5.24 8.21
C THR A 13 6.01 6.60 8.78
N SER A 14 6.48 7.52 7.96
CA SER A 14 6.73 8.91 8.38
C SER A 14 5.48 9.78 8.27
N SER A 15 4.45 9.33 7.58
CA SER A 15 3.22 10.09 7.42
C SER A 15 2.36 9.99 8.69
N GLU A 16 1.91 11.12 9.20
CA GLU A 16 1.02 11.12 10.35
C GLU A 16 -0.34 10.49 10.03
N VAL A 17 -0.80 10.66 8.80
CA VAL A 17 -2.05 10.05 8.35
C VAL A 17 -1.95 8.53 8.45
N PHE A 18 -0.85 7.98 7.95
CA PHE A 18 -0.62 6.53 8.00
C PHE A 18 -0.44 6.04 9.43
N LYS A 19 0.38 6.73 10.22
CA LYS A 19 0.64 6.35 11.61
C LYS A 19 -0.62 6.33 12.46
N LYS A 20 -1.48 7.31 12.25
CA LYS A 20 -2.72 7.41 13.02
C LYS A 20 -3.62 6.21 12.80
N GLU A 21 -3.68 5.71 11.58
CA GLU A 21 -4.54 4.59 11.24
C GLU A 21 -3.85 3.25 11.43
N MET A 22 -2.62 3.10 10.95
CA MET A 22 -1.91 1.82 10.88
C MET A 22 -0.84 1.63 11.97
N ASN A 23 -0.42 2.68 12.63
CA ASN A 23 0.59 2.64 13.70
C ASN A 23 1.84 1.84 13.33
N GLU A 24 2.43 2.12 12.19
CA GLU A 24 3.64 1.42 11.69
C GLU A 24 3.42 -0.04 11.28
N ARG A 25 2.19 -0.53 11.26
CA ARG A 25 1.91 -1.90 10.80
C ARG A 25 1.90 -1.96 9.28
N LEU A 26 3.08 -1.88 8.71
CA LEU A 26 3.33 -2.00 7.27
C LEU A 26 4.33 -3.13 7.04
N PHE A 27 3.92 -4.16 6.32
CA PHE A 27 4.71 -5.37 6.14
C PHE A 27 4.98 -5.65 4.66
N PRO A 28 6.21 -6.06 4.31
CA PRO A 28 6.49 -6.45 2.94
C PRO A 28 5.97 -7.87 2.66
N VAL A 29 5.43 -8.08 1.50
CA VAL A 29 4.96 -9.35 0.95
C VAL A 29 3.77 -9.94 1.68
N TYR A 30 3.87 -10.18 2.98
CA TYR A 30 2.76 -10.67 3.78
C TYR A 30 3.00 -10.35 5.25
N ALA A 31 1.91 -10.35 6.02
CA ALA A 31 1.95 -9.97 7.43
C ALA A 31 1.92 -11.21 8.32
N SER A 32 3.05 -11.93 8.38
CA SER A 32 3.13 -13.18 9.13
C SER A 32 2.89 -13.00 10.64
N GLU A 33 3.18 -11.82 11.15
CA GLU A 33 3.04 -11.54 12.57
C GLU A 33 1.94 -10.53 12.89
N ALA A 34 1.21 -10.07 11.88
CA ALA A 34 0.14 -9.12 12.10
C ALA A 34 -1.05 -9.81 12.78
N LYS A 35 -1.38 -9.35 13.96
CA LYS A 35 -2.50 -9.87 14.75
C LYS A 35 -3.53 -8.80 15.05
N GLU A 36 -3.24 -7.58 14.68
CA GLU A 36 -4.12 -6.44 14.95
C GLU A 36 -4.52 -5.75 13.67
N PHE A 37 -5.81 -5.49 13.53
CA PHE A 37 -6.32 -4.67 12.44
C PHE A 37 -6.39 -3.21 12.88
N PRO A 38 -6.25 -2.27 11.96
CA PRO A 38 -5.88 -2.47 10.57
C PRO A 38 -4.36 -2.61 10.41
N PHE A 39 -3.97 -3.24 9.31
CA PHE A 39 -2.56 -3.30 8.92
C PHE A 39 -2.46 -3.23 7.41
N ALA A 40 -1.25 -2.99 6.91
CA ALA A 40 -1.00 -2.88 5.48
C ALA A 40 0.12 -3.80 5.05
N VAL A 41 0.00 -4.32 3.84
CA VAL A 41 1.00 -5.17 3.21
C VAL A 41 1.32 -4.59 1.84
N TYR A 42 2.58 -4.56 1.46
CA TYR A 42 2.94 -4.10 0.13
C TYR A 42 3.76 -5.14 -0.63
N ASN A 43 3.53 -5.19 -1.94
CA ASN A 43 4.30 -6.00 -2.87
C ASN A 43 4.89 -5.11 -3.94
N ILE A 44 6.10 -5.44 -4.36
CA ILE A 44 6.81 -4.68 -5.38
C ILE A 44 7.15 -5.61 -6.54
N GLY A 45 6.70 -5.25 -7.73
CA GLY A 45 7.17 -5.87 -8.95
C GLY A 45 8.22 -5.00 -9.61
N GLU A 46 8.75 -5.43 -10.71
CA GLU A 46 9.69 -4.65 -11.49
C GLU A 46 9.41 -4.86 -12.98
N VAL A 47 9.24 -3.75 -13.69
CA VAL A 47 9.17 -3.76 -15.15
C VAL A 47 10.42 -3.04 -15.64
N PRO A 48 11.43 -3.80 -16.12
CA PRO A 48 12.67 -3.19 -16.60
C PRO A 48 12.45 -2.52 -17.94
N TYR A 49 13.25 -1.51 -18.21
CA TYR A 49 13.33 -0.87 -19.52
C TYR A 49 12.10 -0.11 -19.97
N LEU A 50 11.51 0.68 -19.08
CA LEU A 50 10.56 1.68 -19.52
C LEU A 50 11.25 2.64 -20.48
N THR A 51 12.50 3.01 -20.15
CA THR A 51 13.46 3.68 -21.02
C THR A 51 14.84 3.13 -20.67
N LYS A 52 15.89 3.62 -21.35
CA LYS A 52 17.25 3.19 -21.03
C LYS A 52 17.65 3.47 -19.57
N ASP A 53 17.10 4.54 -18.99
CA ASP A 53 17.52 5.05 -17.71
C ASP A 53 16.47 4.96 -16.62
N ALA A 54 15.27 4.47 -16.95
CA ALA A 54 14.18 4.43 -16.03
C ALA A 54 13.53 3.05 -15.94
N ARG A 55 13.13 2.68 -14.75
CA ARG A 55 12.40 1.44 -14.47
C ARG A 55 11.09 1.79 -13.80
N SER A 56 10.09 0.96 -14.05
CA SER A 56 8.80 1.08 -13.40
C SER A 56 8.65 -0.05 -12.37
N PHE A 57 8.23 0.31 -11.18
CA PHE A 57 8.00 -0.64 -10.11
C PHE A 57 6.51 -0.63 -9.78
N PRO A 58 5.74 -1.61 -10.28
CA PRO A 58 4.34 -1.71 -9.89
C PRO A 58 4.23 -2.14 -8.43
N ILE A 59 3.49 -1.35 -7.67
CA ILE A 59 3.31 -1.55 -6.24
C ILE A 59 1.86 -1.92 -5.99
N THR A 60 1.63 -2.94 -5.19
CA THR A 60 0.31 -3.23 -4.64
C THR A 60 0.36 -3.04 -3.15
N LEU A 61 -0.41 -2.08 -2.66
CA LEU A 61 -0.56 -1.81 -1.24
C LEU A 61 -1.92 -2.33 -0.81
N SER A 62 -1.94 -3.31 0.07
CA SER A 62 -3.16 -3.92 0.56
C SER A 62 -3.45 -3.41 1.98
N LEU A 63 -4.58 -2.73 2.15
CA LEU A 63 -5.02 -2.20 3.44
C LEU A 63 -6.02 -3.19 4.03
N CYS A 64 -5.63 -3.88 5.09
CA CYS A 64 -6.42 -4.98 5.66
C CYS A 64 -7.21 -4.52 6.88
N TYR A 65 -8.51 -4.78 6.87
CA TYR A 65 -9.45 -4.31 7.89
C TYR A 65 -10.40 -5.45 8.29
N GLU A 66 -10.98 -5.31 9.46
CA GLU A 66 -12.09 -6.18 9.86
C GLU A 66 -13.31 -5.85 8.99
N PRO A 67 -14.18 -6.85 8.69
CA PRO A 67 -15.30 -6.62 7.77
C PRO A 67 -16.25 -5.49 8.18
N GLU A 68 -16.47 -5.30 9.47
CA GLU A 68 -17.35 -4.23 9.99
C GLU A 68 -16.74 -2.84 9.81
N SER A 69 -15.47 -2.74 9.46
CA SER A 69 -14.76 -1.46 9.29
C SER A 69 -14.73 -0.99 7.84
N TYR A 70 -15.68 -1.42 7.02
CA TYR A 70 -15.70 -1.11 5.58
C TYR A 70 -15.60 0.40 5.29
N LEU A 71 -16.41 1.21 5.96
CA LEU A 71 -16.39 2.65 5.71
C LEU A 71 -15.06 3.29 6.12
N SER A 72 -14.48 2.82 7.21
CA SER A 72 -13.16 3.28 7.65
C SER A 72 -12.10 2.93 6.62
N ALA A 73 -12.19 1.73 6.06
CA ALA A 73 -11.25 1.26 5.04
C ALA A 73 -11.30 2.13 3.78
N ILE A 74 -12.51 2.44 3.31
CA ILE A 74 -12.69 3.27 2.11
C ILE A 74 -12.21 4.70 2.37
N ASP A 75 -12.53 5.25 3.53
CA ASP A 75 -12.09 6.59 3.89
C ASP A 75 -10.56 6.68 3.94
N PHE A 76 -9.93 5.68 4.54
CA PHE A 76 -8.47 5.66 4.60
C PHE A 76 -7.84 5.43 3.21
N ALA A 77 -8.47 4.62 2.37
CA ALA A 77 -8.00 4.42 1.00
C ALA A 77 -8.00 5.73 0.21
N ASP A 78 -9.00 6.58 0.41
CA ASP A 78 -9.05 7.91 -0.22
C ASP A 78 -7.91 8.79 0.27
N LYS A 79 -7.59 8.73 1.56
CA LYS A 79 -6.46 9.47 2.12
C LYS A 79 -5.13 8.96 1.58
N MET A 80 -5.02 7.66 1.40
CA MET A 80 -3.82 7.06 0.83
C MET A 80 -3.64 7.44 -0.64
N LYS A 81 -4.72 7.58 -1.38
CA LYS A 81 -4.64 8.06 -2.75
C LYS A 81 -3.99 9.44 -2.81
N GLU A 82 -4.45 10.36 -1.95
CA GLU A 82 -3.85 11.70 -1.88
C GLU A 82 -2.38 11.63 -1.50
N LEU A 83 -2.03 10.77 -0.55
CA LEU A 83 -0.67 10.60 -0.10
C LEU A 83 0.23 10.07 -1.24
N ILE A 84 -0.25 9.10 -2.00
CA ILE A 84 0.49 8.53 -3.12
C ILE A 84 0.63 9.55 -4.26
N GLU A 85 -0.43 10.28 -4.56
CA GLU A 85 -0.37 11.33 -5.59
C GLU A 85 0.59 12.46 -5.21
N GLY A 86 0.86 12.62 -3.92
CA GLY A 86 1.86 13.56 -3.44
C GLY A 86 3.30 13.10 -3.62
N MET A 87 3.52 11.84 -3.94
CA MET A 87 4.86 11.33 -4.21
C MET A 87 5.32 11.78 -5.59
N ARG A 88 6.55 12.27 -5.64
CA ARG A 88 7.11 12.89 -6.84
C ARG A 88 7.20 11.95 -8.04
N ASN A 89 7.49 10.68 -7.78
CA ASN A 89 7.75 9.69 -8.81
C ASN A 89 6.73 8.55 -8.81
N ALA A 90 5.56 8.79 -8.24
CA ALA A 90 4.51 7.79 -8.20
C ALA A 90 3.38 8.12 -9.17
N GLU A 91 2.80 7.09 -9.73
CA GLU A 91 1.67 7.20 -10.64
C GLU A 91 0.55 6.30 -10.14
N TRP A 92 -0.55 6.90 -9.72
CA TRP A 92 -1.73 6.17 -9.27
C TRP A 92 -2.35 5.39 -10.43
N MET A 93 -2.74 4.16 -10.18
CA MET A 93 -3.36 3.30 -11.21
C MET A 93 -4.80 2.95 -10.87
N SER A 94 -5.03 2.29 -9.73
CA SER A 94 -6.36 1.79 -9.42
C SER A 94 -6.49 1.42 -7.95
N SER A 95 -7.73 1.20 -7.52
CA SER A 95 -8.01 0.59 -6.23
C SER A 95 -9.18 -0.37 -6.35
N GLN A 96 -9.21 -1.37 -5.48
CA GLN A 96 -10.24 -2.39 -5.49
C GLN A 96 -10.46 -2.93 -4.08
N THR A 97 -11.71 -3.09 -3.69
CA THR A 97 -12.06 -3.76 -2.43
C THR A 97 -12.24 -5.25 -2.66
N VAL A 98 -11.72 -6.04 -1.73
CA VAL A 98 -11.82 -7.50 -1.79
C VAL A 98 -12.22 -8.00 -0.40
N PHE A 99 -13.13 -8.96 -0.36
CA PHE A 99 -13.48 -9.66 0.88
C PHE A 99 -12.91 -11.07 0.83
N ASP A 100 -12.16 -11.44 1.87
CA ASP A 100 -11.57 -12.76 1.99
C ASP A 100 -12.47 -13.64 2.85
N ASP A 101 -13.20 -14.56 2.21
CA ASP A 101 -14.13 -15.47 2.89
C ASP A 101 -13.44 -16.45 3.85
N GLU A 102 -12.24 -16.89 3.49
CA GLU A 102 -11.54 -17.89 4.32
C GLU A 102 -11.05 -17.27 5.63
N ASN A 103 -10.48 -16.09 5.56
CA ASN A 103 -9.88 -15.44 6.71
C ASN A 103 -10.79 -14.44 7.40
N GLN A 104 -11.97 -14.21 6.83
CA GLN A 104 -12.99 -13.31 7.39
C GLN A 104 -12.48 -11.90 7.64
N TYR A 105 -11.78 -11.34 6.64
CA TYR A 105 -11.40 -9.94 6.67
C TYR A 105 -11.51 -9.36 5.28
N MET A 106 -11.52 -8.04 5.20
CA MET A 106 -11.54 -7.33 3.92
C MET A 106 -10.23 -6.59 3.71
N TYR A 107 -9.92 -6.31 2.45
CA TYR A 107 -8.80 -5.45 2.16
C TYR A 107 -9.08 -4.61 0.93
N VAL A 108 -8.40 -3.46 0.88
CA VAL A 108 -8.43 -2.57 -0.27
C VAL A 108 -7.06 -2.65 -0.91
N ASN A 109 -7.02 -3.11 -2.16
CA ASN A 109 -5.80 -3.15 -2.94
C ASN A 109 -5.64 -1.83 -3.68
N ILE A 110 -4.54 -1.15 -3.44
CA ILE A 110 -4.18 0.08 -4.12
C ILE A 110 -3.01 -0.22 -5.02
N ASN A 111 -3.16 0.04 -6.31
CA ASN A 111 -2.11 -0.20 -7.30
C ASN A 111 -1.57 1.12 -7.81
N PHE A 112 -0.26 1.27 -7.76
CA PHE A 112 0.42 2.43 -8.29
C PHE A 112 1.81 2.04 -8.78
N ASN A 113 2.41 2.90 -9.59
CA ASN A 113 3.76 2.68 -10.09
C ASN A 113 4.72 3.69 -9.48
N VAL A 114 5.92 3.23 -9.19
CA VAL A 114 7.04 4.10 -8.83
C VAL A 114 8.03 4.04 -9.97
N ILE A 115 8.44 5.19 -10.46
CA ILE A 115 9.36 5.29 -11.60
C ILE A 115 10.70 5.83 -11.08
N GLN A 116 11.75 5.07 -11.35
CA GLN A 116 13.11 5.45 -10.96
C GLN A 116 14.10 5.17 -12.06
#